data_dac4da68a69613a5e1805f5e5165a773
#
_entry.id   dac4da68a69613a5e1805f5e5165a773
#
_cell.length_a   1.000
_cell.length_b   1.000
_cell.length_c   1.000
_cell.angle_alpha   90.00
_cell.angle_beta   90.00
_cell.angle_gamma   90.00
#
_symmetry.space_group_name_H-M   'P 1'
#
loop_
_entity.id
_entity.type
_entity.pdbx_description
1 polymer ?
#
loop_
_entity_poly.entity_id
_entity_poly.type
_entity_poly.pdbx_seq_one_letter_code
_entity_poly.pdbx_strand_id
1 'polypeptide(L)'
;GLDLVVIDYLQLMSFEGRAESRQQEITALSRFMKQLAREMDCPVIVLSQLSRAPEQRQDHRPVLSDLRESGSIEQDADIVMFLYRDEYYNPETTDKPNICEVIIAKQRSGPTGTIELTWLGKYTRFVDKSRL
;
A
#
# COMPACT_ATOMS: atom_id res chain seq x y z
N GLY A 1 -12.04 20.84 -11.54
CA GLY A 1 -10.91 20.27 -10.82
C GLY A 1 -11.19 18.85 -10.34
N LEU A 2 -10.15 18.23 -9.82
CA LEU A 2 -10.23 16.89 -9.20
C LEU A 2 -10.04 17.00 -7.69
N ASP A 3 -10.77 16.17 -6.95
CA ASP A 3 -10.66 16.11 -5.49
C ASP A 3 -9.78 14.95 -5.03
N LEU A 4 -9.66 13.91 -5.85
CA LEU A 4 -8.88 12.71 -5.54
C LEU A 4 -8.53 11.97 -6.83
N VAL A 5 -7.31 11.45 -6.91
CA VAL A 5 -6.88 10.53 -7.97
C VAL A 5 -6.53 9.19 -7.34
N VAL A 6 -7.02 8.10 -7.90
CA VAL A 6 -6.69 6.74 -7.47
C VAL A 6 -6.12 5.97 -8.66
N ILE A 7 -4.96 5.35 -8.47
CA ILE A 7 -4.27 4.55 -9.49
C ILE A 7 -4.16 3.11 -9.02
N ASP A 8 -4.78 2.20 -9.73
CA ASP A 8 -4.77 0.76 -9.45
C ASP A 8 -4.20 0.02 -10.67
N TYR A 9 -3.05 -0.48 -10.61
CA TYR A 9 -1.96 -0.31 -9.65
C TYR A 9 -0.70 0.14 -10.40
N LEU A 10 0.30 0.65 -9.67
CA LEU A 10 1.49 1.30 -10.25
C LEU A 10 2.22 0.45 -11.28
N GLN A 11 2.35 -0.86 -11.02
CA GLN A 11 3.11 -1.78 -11.88
C GLN A 11 2.44 -2.06 -13.23
N LEU A 12 1.18 -1.65 -13.42
CA LEU A 12 0.51 -1.70 -14.73
C LEU A 12 0.86 -0.51 -15.61
N MET A 13 1.45 0.53 -15.05
CA MET A 13 1.83 1.71 -15.81
C MET A 13 3.16 1.51 -16.51
N SER A 14 3.32 2.15 -17.65
CA SER A 14 4.61 2.26 -18.35
C SER A 14 5.05 3.70 -18.40
N PHE A 15 6.35 3.89 -18.40
CA PHE A 15 6.98 5.18 -18.51
C PHE A 15 7.48 5.39 -19.95
N GLU A 16 7.00 6.43 -20.61
CA GLU A 16 7.45 6.82 -21.95
C GLU A 16 8.80 7.53 -21.88
N GLY A 17 9.86 6.78 -21.67
CA GLY A 17 11.19 7.32 -21.56
C GLY A 17 12.23 6.23 -21.62
N ARG A 18 13.52 6.59 -21.58
CA ARG A 18 14.58 5.61 -21.46
C ARG A 18 14.68 5.15 -20.01
N ALA A 19 14.18 3.94 -19.76
CA ALA A 19 14.42 3.24 -18.51
C ALA A 19 15.26 1.99 -18.84
N GLU A 20 16.42 1.86 -18.20
CA GLU A 20 17.32 0.72 -18.40
C GLU A 20 16.85 -0.52 -17.64
N SER A 21 15.94 -0.34 -16.67
CA SER A 21 15.40 -1.42 -15.86
C SER A 21 14.00 -1.11 -15.36
N ARG A 22 13.27 -2.14 -14.93
CA ARG A 22 11.96 -1.98 -14.30
C ARG A 22 12.05 -1.14 -13.01
N GLN A 23 13.13 -1.28 -12.26
CA GLN A 23 13.37 -0.48 -11.07
C GLN A 23 13.46 1.02 -11.37
N GLN A 24 14.19 1.39 -12.44
CA GLN A 24 14.28 2.78 -12.88
C GLN A 24 12.93 3.31 -13.35
N GLU A 25 12.14 2.47 -14.04
CA GLU A 25 10.80 2.83 -14.49
C GLU A 25 9.88 3.13 -13.30
N ILE A 26 9.88 2.27 -12.28
CA ILE A 26 9.09 2.49 -11.06
C ILE A 26 9.56 3.74 -10.32
N THR A 27 10.86 4.00 -10.29
CA THR A 27 11.41 5.23 -9.71
C THR A 27 10.87 6.49 -10.41
N ALA A 28 10.86 6.48 -11.73
CA ALA A 28 10.33 7.59 -12.52
C ALA A 28 8.83 7.78 -12.31
N LEU A 29 8.07 6.69 -12.29
CA LEU A 29 6.63 6.72 -12.04
C LEU A 29 6.31 7.25 -10.63
N SER A 30 7.05 6.84 -9.63
CA SER A 30 6.88 7.31 -8.25
C SER A 30 7.05 8.83 -8.13
N ARG A 31 8.10 9.36 -8.74
CA ARG A 31 8.32 10.82 -8.79
C ARG A 31 7.22 11.54 -9.55
N PHE A 32 6.77 10.96 -10.66
CA PHE A 32 5.68 11.50 -11.44
C PHE A 32 4.38 11.61 -10.62
N MET A 33 4.08 10.59 -9.79
CA MET A 33 2.90 10.63 -8.93
C MET A 33 2.97 11.79 -7.94
N LYS A 34 4.14 12.07 -7.39
CA LYS A 34 4.36 13.21 -6.49
C LYS A 34 4.14 14.56 -7.20
N GLN A 35 4.65 14.68 -8.42
CA GLN A 35 4.43 15.85 -9.25
C GLN A 35 2.95 16.01 -9.61
N LEU A 36 2.30 14.93 -9.98
CA LEU A 36 0.88 14.92 -10.33
C LEU A 36 0.02 15.45 -9.17
N ALA A 37 0.28 15.00 -7.95
CA ALA A 37 -0.44 15.46 -6.78
C ALA A 37 -0.28 16.99 -6.58
N ARG A 38 0.91 17.51 -6.82
CA ARG A 38 1.18 18.96 -6.73
C ARG A 38 0.49 19.73 -7.84
N GLU A 39 0.60 19.26 -9.08
CA GLU A 39 0.01 19.94 -10.24
C GLU A 39 -1.52 19.95 -10.19
N MET A 40 -2.11 18.84 -9.78
CA MET A 40 -3.57 18.70 -9.66
C MET A 40 -4.12 19.29 -8.36
N ASP A 41 -3.25 19.66 -7.43
CA ASP A 41 -3.61 20.16 -6.10
C ASP A 41 -4.65 19.27 -5.40
N CYS A 42 -4.41 17.95 -5.44
CA CYS A 42 -5.28 16.96 -4.80
C CYS A 42 -4.47 15.74 -4.34
N PRO A 43 -5.00 14.97 -3.38
CA PRO A 43 -4.38 13.70 -2.99
C PRO A 43 -4.36 12.71 -4.16
N VAL A 44 -3.27 11.94 -4.24
CA VAL A 44 -3.13 10.81 -5.16
C VAL A 44 -2.89 9.56 -4.34
N ILE A 45 -3.79 8.59 -4.45
CA ILE A 45 -3.65 7.26 -3.84
C ILE A 45 -3.18 6.31 -4.93
N VAL A 46 -2.05 5.65 -4.69
CA VAL A 46 -1.46 4.71 -5.62
C VAL A 46 -1.39 3.33 -4.96
N LEU A 47 -2.03 2.35 -5.59
CA LEU A 47 -1.89 0.96 -5.16
C LEU A 47 -0.60 0.40 -5.76
N SER A 48 0.13 -0.36 -4.96
CA SER A 48 1.40 -0.96 -5.37
C SER A 48 1.48 -2.39 -4.89
N GLN A 49 2.01 -3.25 -5.74
CA GLN A 49 2.34 -4.61 -5.34
C GLN A 49 3.58 -4.60 -4.44
N LEU A 50 3.61 -5.55 -3.51
CA LEU A 50 4.79 -5.80 -2.69
C LEU A 50 5.67 -6.87 -3.34
N SER A 51 6.95 -6.92 -2.93
CA SER A 51 7.79 -8.09 -3.19
C SER A 51 7.17 -9.33 -2.51
N ARG A 52 7.69 -10.51 -2.84
CA ARG A 52 7.22 -11.76 -2.21
C ARG A 52 7.85 -12.03 -0.83
N ALA A 53 8.67 -11.11 -0.32
CA ALA A 53 9.34 -11.29 0.95
C ALA A 53 8.41 -11.57 2.14
N PRO A 54 7.24 -10.90 2.26
CA PRO A 54 6.30 -11.23 3.34
C PRO A 54 5.81 -12.67 3.31
N GLU A 55 5.62 -13.25 2.13
CA GLU A 55 5.16 -14.63 1.97
C GLU A 55 6.21 -15.67 2.40
N GLN A 56 7.49 -15.28 2.34
CA GLN A 56 8.62 -16.15 2.67
C GLN A 56 9.02 -16.06 4.14
N ARG A 57 8.59 -15.03 4.86
CA ARG A 57 8.86 -14.88 6.29
C ARG A 57 7.87 -15.66 7.12
N GLN A 58 8.27 -16.05 8.30
CA GLN A 58 7.38 -16.68 9.28
C GLN A 58 6.30 -15.70 9.73
N ASP A 59 6.67 -14.46 10.00
CA ASP A 59 5.74 -13.36 10.17
C ASP A 59 5.47 -12.75 8.79
N HIS A 60 4.25 -12.90 8.30
CA HIS A 60 3.83 -12.41 6.97
C HIS A 60 3.45 -10.93 6.98
N ARG A 61 3.69 -10.20 8.05
CA ARG A 61 3.38 -8.77 8.13
C ARG A 61 4.26 -7.95 7.19
N PRO A 62 3.65 -7.13 6.32
CA PRO A 62 4.42 -6.23 5.46
C PRO A 62 5.18 -5.18 6.26
N VAL A 63 6.37 -4.86 5.80
CA VAL A 63 7.20 -3.78 6.34
C VAL A 63 7.73 -2.91 5.19
N LEU A 64 8.25 -1.72 5.49
CA LEU A 64 8.71 -0.78 4.46
C LEU A 64 9.78 -1.38 3.53
N SER A 65 10.64 -2.24 4.03
CA SER A 65 11.65 -2.92 3.21
C SER A 65 11.06 -3.84 2.13
N ASP A 66 9.79 -4.21 2.24
CA ASP A 66 9.10 -5.01 1.22
C ASP A 66 8.80 -4.20 -0.05
N LEU A 67 8.96 -2.88 0.01
CA LEU A 67 8.95 -1.98 -1.15
C LEU A 67 10.34 -1.85 -1.81
N ARG A 68 11.26 -2.75 -1.52
CA ARG A 68 12.68 -2.61 -1.87
C ARG A 68 12.94 -2.48 -3.37
N GLU A 69 12.18 -3.16 -4.22
CA GLU A 69 12.28 -2.99 -5.69
C GLU A 69 11.74 -1.63 -6.13
N SER A 70 11.13 -0.92 -5.21
CA SER A 70 10.50 0.37 -5.39
C SER A 70 10.94 1.32 -4.28
N GLY A 71 12.23 1.33 -3.93
CA GLY A 71 12.78 2.13 -2.83
C GLY A 71 12.44 3.61 -2.91
N SER A 72 12.26 4.13 -4.12
CA SER A 72 11.80 5.50 -4.33
C SER A 72 10.36 5.73 -3.88
N ILE A 73 9.49 4.72 -3.92
CA ILE A 73 8.10 4.83 -3.44
C ILE A 73 8.11 5.17 -1.94
N GLU A 74 8.94 4.49 -1.17
CA GLU A 74 9.08 4.79 0.26
C GLU A 74 9.52 6.22 0.51
N GLN A 75 10.44 6.75 -0.31
CA GLN A 75 10.94 8.10 -0.18
C GLN A 75 9.94 9.15 -0.64
N ASP A 76 9.27 8.92 -1.76
CA ASP A 76 8.37 9.89 -2.39
C ASP A 76 7.00 9.97 -1.70
N ALA A 77 6.50 8.86 -1.18
CA ALA A 77 5.19 8.81 -0.54
C ALA A 77 5.17 9.60 0.77
N ASP A 78 4.12 10.37 1.00
CA ASP A 78 3.87 11.02 2.28
C ASP A 78 3.32 10.04 3.31
N ILE A 79 2.51 9.09 2.86
CA ILE A 79 1.89 8.05 3.67
C ILE A 79 2.08 6.72 2.96
N VAL A 80 2.52 5.71 3.71
CA VAL A 80 2.56 4.32 3.24
C VAL A 80 1.69 3.48 4.17
N MET A 81 0.70 2.81 3.59
CA MET A 81 -0.21 1.92 4.29
C MET A 81 -0.10 0.52 3.69
N PHE A 82 -0.02 -0.49 4.56
CA PHE A 82 -0.11 -1.88 4.17
C PHE A 82 -1.43 -2.48 4.63
N LEU A 83 -1.96 -3.41 3.86
CA LEU A 83 -3.11 -4.20 4.23
C LEU A 83 -2.64 -5.61 4.63
N TYR A 84 -3.08 -6.07 5.79
CA TYR A 84 -2.71 -7.38 6.31
C TYR A 84 -3.92 -8.08 6.91
N ARG A 85 -4.11 -9.33 6.55
CA ARG A 85 -5.14 -10.21 7.12
C ARG A 85 -4.48 -11.46 7.67
N ASP A 86 -4.45 -11.58 8.99
CA ASP A 86 -3.88 -12.77 9.64
C ASP A 86 -4.63 -14.04 9.25
N GLU A 87 -5.95 -13.98 9.14
CA GLU A 87 -6.80 -15.09 8.74
C GLU A 87 -6.44 -15.66 7.36
N TYR A 88 -5.94 -14.84 6.45
CA TYR A 88 -5.52 -15.29 5.12
C TYR A 88 -4.33 -16.26 5.20
N TYR A 89 -3.39 -16.00 6.11
CA TYR A 89 -2.20 -16.83 6.32
C TYR A 89 -2.42 -17.94 7.34
N ASN A 90 -3.22 -17.68 8.35
CA ASN A 90 -3.44 -18.57 9.50
C ASN A 90 -4.94 -18.77 9.76
N PRO A 91 -5.68 -19.39 8.80
CA PRO A 91 -7.14 -19.45 8.91
C PRO A 91 -7.66 -20.24 10.12
N GLU A 92 -6.89 -21.23 10.60
CA GLU A 92 -7.32 -22.10 11.70
C GLU A 92 -6.83 -21.61 13.07
N THR A 93 -5.78 -20.78 13.10
CA THR A 93 -5.13 -20.37 14.35
C THR A 93 -5.24 -18.88 14.65
N THR A 94 -5.81 -18.09 13.72
CA THR A 94 -5.94 -16.65 13.93
C THR A 94 -6.83 -16.30 15.10
N ASP A 95 -6.43 -15.34 15.91
CA ASP A 95 -7.25 -14.70 16.92
C ASP A 95 -7.99 -13.47 16.39
N LYS A 96 -7.83 -13.15 15.09
CA LYS A 96 -8.42 -12.00 14.42
C LYS A 96 -9.22 -12.39 13.17
N PRO A 97 -10.25 -13.25 13.30
CA PRO A 97 -11.08 -13.62 12.16
C PRO A 97 -11.84 -12.39 11.63
N ASN A 98 -11.98 -12.31 10.32
CA ASN A 98 -12.69 -11.21 9.62
C ASN A 98 -12.09 -9.83 9.88
N ILE A 99 -10.83 -9.74 10.26
CA ILE A 99 -10.14 -8.48 10.49
C ILE A 99 -9.11 -8.24 9.39
N CYS A 100 -9.11 -7.02 8.85
CA CYS A 100 -8.02 -6.49 8.04
C CYS A 100 -7.33 -5.38 8.84
N GLU A 101 -6.03 -5.49 8.98
CA GLU A 101 -5.22 -4.46 9.62
C GLU A 101 -4.72 -3.51 8.54
N VAL A 102 -4.98 -2.21 8.73
CA VAL A 102 -4.37 -1.15 7.92
C VAL A 102 -3.16 -0.65 8.70
N ILE A 103 -1.98 -1.02 8.25
CA ILE A 103 -0.72 -0.70 8.91
C ILE A 103 -0.17 0.59 8.31
N ILE A 104 -0.22 1.68 9.07
CA ILE A 104 0.38 2.96 8.66
C ILE A 104 1.86 2.91 9.01
N ALA A 105 2.68 2.51 8.03
CA ALA A 105 4.11 2.30 8.22
C ALA A 105 4.93 3.57 8.07
N LYS A 106 4.42 4.54 7.35
CA LYS A 106 5.01 5.87 7.19
C LYS A 106 3.90 6.91 7.17
N GLN A 107 4.10 7.99 7.90
CA GLN A 107 3.22 9.16 7.84
C GLN A 107 4.03 10.41 8.18
N ARG A 108 4.25 11.28 7.18
CA ARG A 108 5.10 12.47 7.32
C ARG A 108 4.61 13.46 8.36
N SER A 109 3.29 13.63 8.44
CA SER A 109 2.66 14.65 9.27
C SER A 109 1.90 14.06 10.45
N GLY A 110 2.17 12.81 10.82
CA GLY A 110 1.46 12.16 11.92
C GLY A 110 2.15 10.89 12.40
N PRO A 111 1.59 10.21 13.38
CA PRO A 111 2.15 8.98 13.93
C PRO A 111 1.93 7.79 13.01
N THR A 112 2.80 6.80 13.13
CA THR A 112 2.56 5.46 12.58
C THR A 112 1.66 4.67 13.54
N GLY A 113 1.06 3.61 13.04
CA GLY A 113 0.18 2.78 13.85
C GLY A 113 -0.60 1.79 13.01
N THR A 114 -1.53 1.10 13.63
CA THR A 114 -2.36 0.10 12.97
C THR A 114 -3.83 0.35 13.29
N ILE A 115 -4.66 0.32 12.26
CA ILE A 115 -6.11 0.46 12.36
C ILE A 115 -6.72 -0.87 11.93
N GLU A 116 -7.66 -1.38 12.71
CA GLU A 116 -8.36 -2.61 12.37
C GLU A 116 -9.72 -2.29 11.72
N LEU A 117 -9.98 -2.93 10.59
CA LEU A 117 -11.27 -2.89 9.90
C LEU A 117 -11.87 -4.29 9.88
N THR A 118 -13.19 -4.37 9.80
CA THR A 118 -13.86 -5.64 9.55
C THR A 118 -13.87 -5.94 8.06
N TRP A 119 -13.42 -7.14 7.70
CA TRP A 119 -13.45 -7.65 6.33
C TRP A 119 -14.60 -8.62 6.15
N LEU A 120 -15.54 -8.26 5.28
CA LEU A 120 -16.67 -9.12 4.90
C LEU A 120 -16.33 -9.79 3.57
N GLY A 121 -15.57 -10.89 3.65
CA GLY A 121 -15.04 -11.58 2.46
C GLY A 121 -16.11 -12.06 1.49
N LYS A 122 -17.27 -12.46 2.01
CA LYS A 122 -18.41 -12.87 1.21
C LYS A 122 -18.91 -11.77 0.26
N TYR A 123 -18.74 -10.51 0.65
CA TYR A 123 -19.18 -9.35 -0.10
C TYR A 123 -18.03 -8.52 -0.67
N THR A 124 -16.79 -8.95 -0.46
CA THR A 124 -15.59 -8.19 -0.82
C THR A 124 -15.68 -6.74 -0.33
N ARG A 125 -15.99 -6.59 0.96
CA ARG A 125 -16.32 -5.27 1.54
C ARG A 125 -15.63 -5.07 2.88
N PHE A 126 -15.13 -3.85 3.08
CA PHE A 126 -14.65 -3.38 4.37
C PHE A 126 -15.75 -2.60 5.09
N VAL A 127 -15.83 -2.76 6.39
CA VAL A 127 -16.67 -1.94 7.25
C VAL A 127 -15.90 -1.59 8.52
N ASP A 128 -16.36 -0.58 9.23
CA ASP A 128 -15.75 -0.21 10.49
C ASP A 128 -15.84 -1.37 11.50
N LYS A 129 -14.77 -1.55 12.26
CA LYS A 129 -14.77 -2.54 13.32
C LYS A 129 -15.72 -2.09 14.43
N SER A 130 -16.66 -2.97 14.79
CA SER A 130 -17.54 -2.72 15.93
C SER A 130 -16.73 -2.57 17.22
N ARG A 131 -17.06 -1.58 18.02
CA ARG A 131 -16.46 -1.34 19.35
C ARG A 131 -17.17 -2.10 20.47
N LEU A 132 -18.08 -2.98 20.10
CA LEU A 132 -18.78 -3.82 21.09
C LEU A 132 -17.91 -4.98 21.54
#